data_b879b43362c18df006e3f49d156a3d3f
#
_entry.id   b879b43362c18df006e3f49d156a3d3f
#
_cell.length_a   1.000
_cell.length_b   1.000
_cell.length_c   1.000
_cell.angle_alpha   90.00
_cell.angle_beta   90.00
_cell.angle_gamma   90.00
#
_symmetry.space_group_name_H-M   'P 1'
#
loop_
_entity.id
_entity.type
_entity.pdbx_description
1 polymer ?
#
loop_
_entity_poly.entity_id
_entity_poly.type
_entity_poly.pdbx_seq_one_letter_code
_entity_poly.pdbx_strand_id
1 'polypeptide(L)'
;MKKFSSTLKFAALSAALLLAACTHKQEAANTAPPPAPPPPPAAPAPVTSSIIPGSAQDFKVNVGDTVHFALNQYNIEGNDQATLAKQAAWLGRYPSVRLTIEGHCDERGTREYNLALGARRANAVKEALVAQGVAAGRLETVSYGKERPICTESGEDCWSQNRRGVSVITGGANS
;
A
#
# COMPACT_ATOMS: atom_id res chain seq x y z
N MET A 1 -0.26 -55.70 12.75
CA MET A 1 -0.57 -56.76 13.72
C MET A 1 -1.45 -56.19 14.80
N LYS A 2 -2.59 -56.90 15.08
CA LYS A 2 -3.65 -56.75 16.09
C LYS A 2 -4.59 -55.54 15.91
N LYS A 3 -5.78 -55.65 15.28
CA LYS A 3 -7.06 -56.35 15.44
C LYS A 3 -7.53 -56.52 16.89
N PHE A 4 -8.68 -55.85 17.19
CA PHE A 4 -9.77 -56.32 18.05
C PHE A 4 -10.92 -55.31 17.86
N SER A 5 -11.99 -55.51 17.30
CA SER A 5 -13.19 -56.40 17.22
C SER A 5 -13.80 -56.76 18.57
N SER A 6 -15.03 -56.29 18.79
CA SER A 6 -16.13 -56.99 19.48
C SER A 6 -17.33 -56.01 19.60
N THR A 7 -18.35 -56.09 18.82
CA THR A 7 -19.61 -56.88 18.83
C THR A 7 -20.36 -56.94 20.15
N LEU A 8 -21.67 -56.60 20.07
CA LEU A 8 -22.87 -57.40 20.37
C LEU A 8 -23.61 -56.94 21.63
N LYS A 9 -24.83 -56.72 21.70
CA LYS A 9 -26.12 -57.32 21.37
C LYS A 9 -27.26 -56.70 22.19
N PHE A 10 -28.44 -56.53 21.53
CA PHE A 10 -29.82 -56.81 21.94
C PHE A 10 -30.36 -56.44 23.36
N ALA A 11 -31.47 -55.70 23.38
CA ALA A 11 -32.78 -56.31 23.71
C ALA A 11 -33.92 -55.29 23.52
N ALA A 12 -34.89 -55.73 22.77
CA ALA A 12 -36.21 -55.13 22.63
C ALA A 12 -37.07 -55.46 23.86
N LEU A 13 -37.90 -54.54 24.28
CA LEU A 13 -39.19 -54.96 24.90
C LEU A 13 -40.25 -53.88 24.68
N SER A 14 -41.32 -54.35 24.07
CA SER A 14 -42.57 -53.66 23.76
C SER A 14 -43.44 -53.48 25.02
N ALA A 15 -44.19 -52.39 25.15
CA ALA A 15 -45.51 -52.42 25.74
C ALA A 15 -46.35 -51.25 25.29
N ALA A 16 -47.52 -51.52 24.91
CA ALA A 16 -48.55 -50.72 24.26
C ALA A 16 -49.46 -49.94 25.20
N LEU A 17 -50.26 -49.07 24.60
CA LEU A 17 -51.59 -48.52 24.99
C LEU A 17 -51.54 -47.37 26.06
N LEU A 18 -52.09 -46.21 25.74
CA LEU A 18 -53.54 -45.86 25.68
C LEU A 18 -53.77 -44.50 25.05
N LEU A 19 -54.77 -44.42 24.21
CA LEU A 19 -55.37 -43.21 23.63
C LEU A 19 -56.01 -42.33 24.73
N ALA A 20 -55.73 -41.03 24.66
CA ALA A 20 -56.66 -40.03 25.13
C ALA A 20 -56.69 -38.89 24.14
N ALA A 21 -57.71 -38.87 23.30
CA ALA A 21 -58.05 -37.78 22.43
C ALA A 21 -58.59 -36.59 23.26
N CYS A 22 -57.81 -35.55 23.33
CA CYS A 22 -58.36 -34.26 23.70
C CYS A 22 -58.27 -33.38 22.45
N THR A 23 -59.43 -33.26 21.78
CA THR A 23 -59.63 -32.24 20.74
C THR A 23 -59.62 -30.86 21.37
N HIS A 24 -58.48 -30.19 21.31
CA HIS A 24 -58.43 -28.74 21.51
C HIS A 24 -58.67 -28.10 20.14
N LYS A 25 -59.86 -27.51 20.04
CA LYS A 25 -60.21 -26.61 18.95
C LYS A 25 -59.30 -25.37 19.05
N GLN A 26 -58.27 -25.37 18.25
CA GLN A 26 -57.37 -24.25 18.16
C GLN A 26 -58.05 -23.16 17.33
N GLU A 27 -58.56 -22.16 18.03
CA GLU A 27 -59.03 -20.91 17.46
C GLU A 27 -57.86 -20.26 16.72
N ALA A 28 -57.98 -20.12 15.43
CA ALA A 28 -56.95 -19.48 14.59
C ALA A 28 -56.86 -17.98 14.97
N ALA A 29 -55.94 -17.69 15.88
CA ALA A 29 -55.53 -16.32 16.07
C ALA A 29 -54.80 -15.85 14.80
N ASN A 30 -55.50 -15.01 14.04
CA ASN A 30 -54.96 -14.33 12.85
C ASN A 30 -53.88 -13.35 13.32
N THR A 31 -52.69 -13.82 13.67
CA THR A 31 -51.56 -12.99 14.00
C THR A 31 -50.85 -12.65 12.68
N ALA A 32 -51.04 -11.45 12.19
CA ALA A 32 -50.27 -10.95 11.06
C ALA A 32 -48.76 -11.07 11.41
N PRO A 33 -47.93 -11.49 10.45
CA PRO A 33 -46.49 -11.58 10.70
C PRO A 33 -45.96 -10.21 11.10
N PRO A 34 -45.01 -10.13 12.04
CA PRO A 34 -44.40 -8.87 12.41
C PRO A 34 -43.75 -8.21 11.19
N PRO A 35 -43.82 -6.87 11.07
CA PRO A 35 -43.20 -6.16 9.98
C PRO A 35 -41.72 -6.50 9.91
N ALA A 36 -41.21 -6.76 8.70
CA ALA A 36 -39.80 -7.05 8.47
C ALA A 36 -38.93 -5.90 9.00
N PRO A 37 -37.79 -6.18 9.65
CA PRO A 37 -36.89 -5.14 10.09
C PRO A 37 -36.47 -4.26 8.91
N PRO A 38 -36.29 -2.94 9.10
CA PRO A 38 -35.86 -2.07 8.03
C PRO A 38 -34.51 -2.56 7.47
N PRO A 39 -34.28 -2.44 6.16
CA PRO A 39 -33.01 -2.83 5.54
C PRO A 39 -31.85 -2.07 6.21
N PRO A 40 -30.70 -2.70 6.43
CA PRO A 40 -29.55 -2.02 6.98
C PRO A 40 -29.19 -0.81 6.10
N PRO A 41 -28.68 0.28 6.70
CA PRO A 41 -28.25 1.44 5.94
C PRO A 41 -27.28 0.99 4.82
N ALA A 42 -27.53 1.47 3.60
CA ALA A 42 -26.64 1.18 2.48
C ALA A 42 -25.20 1.59 2.85
N ALA A 43 -24.25 0.68 2.67
CA ALA A 43 -22.85 0.99 2.86
C ALA A 43 -22.49 2.22 2.03
N PRO A 44 -21.69 3.17 2.56
CA PRO A 44 -21.25 4.33 1.79
C PRO A 44 -20.62 3.86 0.48
N ALA A 45 -21.06 4.44 -0.63
CA ALA A 45 -20.47 4.15 -1.93
C ALA A 45 -18.95 4.42 -1.87
N PRO A 46 -18.12 3.60 -2.53
CA PRO A 46 -16.68 3.85 -2.59
C PRO A 46 -16.46 5.25 -3.17
N VAL A 47 -15.87 6.14 -2.36
CA VAL A 47 -15.43 7.45 -2.85
C VAL A 47 -14.22 7.21 -3.76
N THR A 48 -14.42 7.09 -5.05
CA THR A 48 -13.37 7.19 -6.05
C THR A 48 -12.86 8.63 -6.03
N SER A 49 -11.85 8.89 -5.21
CA SER A 49 -11.12 10.16 -5.27
C SER A 49 -10.45 10.25 -6.63
N SER A 50 -11.00 11.05 -7.54
CA SER A 50 -10.37 11.33 -8.82
C SER A 50 -9.04 12.07 -8.55
N ILE A 51 -7.94 11.52 -9.07
CA ILE A 51 -6.61 12.15 -8.93
C ILE A 51 -6.64 13.47 -9.71
N ILE A 52 -6.36 14.58 -9.03
CA ILE A 52 -6.30 15.91 -9.64
C ILE A 52 -5.00 16.01 -10.47
N PRO A 53 -5.08 16.31 -11.78
CA PRO A 53 -3.89 16.49 -12.59
C PRO A 53 -3.01 17.64 -12.06
N GLY A 54 -1.71 17.40 -11.97
CA GLY A 54 -0.76 18.36 -11.41
C GLY A 54 -0.65 18.36 -9.89
N SER A 55 -1.36 17.48 -9.20
CA SER A 55 -1.25 17.29 -7.75
C SER A 55 -0.06 16.40 -7.36
N ALA A 56 0.31 16.44 -6.08
CA ALA A 56 1.33 15.54 -5.55
C ALA A 56 0.94 14.05 -5.70
N GLN A 57 -0.35 13.76 -5.63
CA GLN A 57 -0.84 12.40 -5.84
C GLN A 57 -0.76 11.98 -7.32
N ASP A 58 -1.04 12.87 -8.26
CA ASP A 58 -0.85 12.65 -9.70
C ASP A 58 0.63 12.33 -10.00
N PHE A 59 1.55 13.12 -9.46
CA PHE A 59 2.98 12.88 -9.60
C PHE A 59 3.39 11.51 -9.07
N LYS A 60 2.97 11.16 -7.86
CA LYS A 60 3.35 9.90 -7.23
C LYS A 60 2.78 8.67 -7.94
N VAL A 61 1.50 8.71 -8.31
CA VAL A 61 0.78 7.53 -8.84
C VAL A 61 1.01 7.34 -10.35
N ASN A 62 0.99 8.42 -11.13
CA ASN A 62 1.02 8.34 -12.59
C ASN A 62 2.42 8.53 -13.18
N VAL A 63 3.33 9.18 -12.45
CA VAL A 63 4.69 9.47 -12.91
C VAL A 63 5.71 8.58 -12.21
N GLY A 64 5.57 8.42 -10.90
CA GLY A 64 6.55 7.79 -10.01
C GLY A 64 7.51 8.82 -9.41
N ASP A 65 7.61 8.83 -8.09
CA ASP A 65 8.42 9.77 -7.33
C ASP A 65 9.79 9.21 -6.92
N THR A 66 10.03 7.93 -7.16
CA THR A 66 11.15 7.18 -6.57
C THR A 66 12.02 6.54 -7.64
N VAL A 67 13.33 6.62 -7.47
CA VAL A 67 14.35 5.87 -8.21
C VAL A 67 15.21 5.07 -7.23
N HIS A 68 15.75 3.94 -7.68
CA HIS A 68 16.52 3.02 -6.83
C HIS A 68 17.99 2.95 -7.26
N PHE A 69 18.83 2.50 -6.34
CA PHE A 69 20.26 2.43 -6.57
C PHE A 69 20.82 1.06 -6.15
N ALA A 70 21.82 0.61 -6.89
CA ALA A 70 22.61 -0.55 -6.50
C ALA A 70 23.41 -0.28 -5.20
N LEU A 71 23.94 -1.34 -4.59
CA LEU A 71 24.77 -1.24 -3.40
C LEU A 71 25.96 -0.30 -3.66
N ASN A 72 26.16 0.66 -2.76
CA ASN A 72 27.24 1.67 -2.83
C ASN A 72 27.25 2.52 -4.11
N GLN A 73 26.20 2.45 -4.95
CA GLN A 73 26.09 3.21 -6.18
C GLN A 73 25.16 4.42 -6.03
N TYR A 74 25.39 5.41 -6.91
CA TYR A 74 24.54 6.59 -7.11
C TYR A 74 24.28 6.85 -8.59
N ASN A 75 24.69 5.94 -9.49
CA ASN A 75 24.38 6.01 -10.92
C ASN A 75 22.92 5.65 -11.15
N ILE A 76 22.27 6.39 -12.05
CA ILE A 76 20.88 6.14 -12.46
C ILE A 76 20.90 5.22 -13.67
N GLU A 77 20.27 4.06 -13.54
CA GLU A 77 20.32 3.00 -14.56
C GLU A 77 18.93 2.50 -14.94
N GLY A 78 18.82 1.91 -16.12
CA GLY A 78 17.68 1.15 -16.57
C GLY A 78 16.34 1.89 -16.44
N ASN A 79 15.39 1.28 -15.73
CA ASN A 79 14.04 1.80 -15.57
C ASN A 79 13.98 3.15 -14.84
N ASP A 80 14.97 3.46 -14.02
CA ASP A 80 15.02 4.72 -13.26
C ASP A 80 15.28 5.92 -14.18
N GLN A 81 16.01 5.75 -15.28
CA GLN A 81 16.13 6.77 -16.31
C GLN A 81 14.77 7.10 -16.95
N ALA A 82 13.95 6.07 -17.23
CA ALA A 82 12.61 6.27 -17.77
C ALA A 82 11.67 6.96 -16.76
N THR A 83 11.81 6.66 -15.46
CA THR A 83 11.07 7.35 -14.41
C THR A 83 11.43 8.83 -14.36
N LEU A 84 12.72 9.17 -14.42
CA LEU A 84 13.16 10.57 -14.42
C LEU A 84 12.73 11.31 -15.70
N ALA A 85 12.68 10.63 -16.85
CA ALA A 85 12.14 11.23 -18.07
C ALA A 85 10.66 11.59 -17.94
N LYS A 86 9.86 10.73 -17.29
CA LYS A 86 8.45 11.03 -16.97
C LYS A 86 8.35 12.19 -15.98
N GLN A 87 9.20 12.23 -14.95
CA GLN A 87 9.24 13.32 -13.97
C GLN A 87 9.56 14.66 -14.67
N ALA A 88 10.58 14.71 -15.50
CA ALA A 88 10.97 15.92 -16.25
C ALA A 88 9.84 16.39 -17.18
N ALA A 89 9.21 15.49 -17.93
CA ALA A 89 8.08 15.79 -18.79
C ALA A 89 6.88 16.33 -18.00
N TRP A 90 6.59 15.76 -16.84
CA TRP A 90 5.52 16.24 -15.96
C TRP A 90 5.85 17.62 -15.38
N LEU A 91 7.08 17.82 -14.90
CA LEU A 91 7.56 19.14 -14.41
C LEU A 91 7.57 20.23 -15.48
N GLY A 92 7.73 19.84 -16.75
CA GLY A 92 7.58 20.73 -17.90
C GLY A 92 6.15 21.22 -18.09
N ARG A 93 5.14 20.36 -17.82
CA ARG A 93 3.71 20.73 -17.85
C ARG A 93 3.28 21.58 -16.66
N TYR A 94 3.95 21.44 -15.52
CA TYR A 94 3.64 22.16 -14.27
C TYR A 94 4.84 23.00 -13.81
N PRO A 95 5.11 24.15 -14.46
CA PRO A 95 6.34 24.91 -14.24
C PRO A 95 6.44 25.57 -12.86
N SER A 96 5.33 25.73 -12.15
CA SER A 96 5.30 26.27 -10.77
C SER A 96 5.76 25.27 -9.71
N VAL A 97 5.76 23.96 -10.02
CA VAL A 97 6.09 22.91 -9.06
C VAL A 97 7.57 22.95 -8.69
N ARG A 98 7.84 22.80 -7.40
CA ARG A 98 9.20 22.69 -6.82
C ARG A 98 9.34 21.35 -6.14
N LEU A 99 10.54 20.78 -6.19
CA LEU A 99 10.87 19.51 -5.57
C LEU A 99 12.00 19.65 -4.55
N THR A 100 11.91 18.87 -3.50
CA THR A 100 13.07 18.44 -2.71
C THR A 100 13.37 16.99 -3.03
N ILE A 101 14.59 16.70 -3.43
CA ILE A 101 15.07 15.37 -3.77
C ILE A 101 15.78 14.80 -2.54
N GLU A 102 15.22 13.74 -1.99
CA GLU A 102 15.71 13.09 -0.79
C GLU A 102 16.58 11.89 -1.15
N GLY A 103 17.78 11.81 -0.61
CA GLY A 103 18.69 10.68 -0.80
C GLY A 103 18.72 9.76 0.42
N HIS A 104 18.51 8.47 0.18
CA HIS A 104 18.41 7.44 1.21
C HIS A 104 19.36 6.28 0.95
N CYS A 105 19.74 5.60 2.03
CA CYS A 105 20.62 4.43 2.02
C CYS A 105 20.02 3.29 2.86
N ASP A 106 20.53 2.09 2.66
CA ASP A 106 20.28 0.97 3.57
C ASP A 106 21.06 1.12 4.90
N GLU A 107 20.82 0.23 5.85
CA GLU A 107 21.36 0.30 7.21
C GLU A 107 22.87 0.11 7.31
N ARG A 108 23.51 -0.50 6.30
CA ARG A 108 24.92 -0.89 6.33
C ARG A 108 25.88 0.31 6.27
N GLY A 109 26.98 0.23 6.98
CA GLY A 109 28.00 1.29 7.03
C GLY A 109 27.73 2.36 8.10
N THR A 110 28.69 3.30 8.21
CA THR A 110 28.59 4.40 9.20
C THR A 110 27.53 5.42 8.81
N ARG A 111 27.12 6.22 9.77
CA ARG A 111 26.17 7.30 9.57
C ARG A 111 26.72 8.36 8.59
N GLU A 112 27.96 8.76 8.79
CA GLU A 112 28.66 9.76 7.98
C GLU A 112 28.80 9.30 6.53
N TYR A 113 29.19 8.06 6.32
CA TYR A 113 29.26 7.45 4.98
C TYR A 113 27.91 7.51 4.28
N ASN A 114 26.85 7.09 4.97
CA ASN A 114 25.51 7.04 4.39
C ASN A 114 24.94 8.44 4.14
N LEU A 115 25.23 9.43 4.97
CA LEU A 115 24.86 10.82 4.69
C LEU A 115 25.53 11.32 3.41
N ALA A 116 26.83 11.03 3.24
CA ALA A 116 27.55 11.41 2.02
C ALA A 116 27.05 10.66 0.77
N LEU A 117 26.75 9.36 0.90
CA LEU A 117 26.20 8.56 -0.21
C LEU A 117 24.79 9.01 -0.58
N GLY A 118 23.94 9.28 0.40
CA GLY A 118 22.59 9.83 0.17
C GLY A 118 22.64 11.18 -0.54
N ALA A 119 23.57 12.06 -0.17
CA ALA A 119 23.77 13.35 -0.85
C ALA A 119 24.16 13.15 -2.32
N ARG A 120 25.07 12.20 -2.62
CA ARG A 120 25.45 11.88 -4.01
C ARG A 120 24.25 11.35 -4.81
N ARG A 121 23.39 10.51 -4.22
CA ARG A 121 22.16 9.99 -4.84
C ARG A 121 21.17 11.10 -5.16
N ALA A 122 20.90 11.98 -4.20
CA ALA A 122 20.02 13.12 -4.42
C ALA A 122 20.55 14.05 -5.52
N ASN A 123 21.85 14.32 -5.52
CA ASN A 123 22.47 15.15 -6.57
C ASN A 123 22.42 14.48 -7.94
N ALA A 124 22.64 13.17 -8.05
CA ALA A 124 22.53 12.44 -9.31
C ALA A 124 21.12 12.56 -9.92
N VAL A 125 20.06 12.45 -9.10
CA VAL A 125 18.68 12.68 -9.53
C VAL A 125 18.47 14.12 -9.99
N LYS A 126 18.95 15.11 -9.24
CA LYS A 126 18.87 16.51 -9.61
C LYS A 126 19.55 16.78 -10.95
N GLU A 127 20.78 16.31 -11.12
CA GLU A 127 21.56 16.49 -12.36
C GLU A 127 20.84 15.85 -13.57
N ALA A 128 20.27 14.66 -13.40
CA ALA A 128 19.51 14.00 -14.43
C ALA A 128 18.24 14.77 -14.84
N LEU A 129 17.52 15.36 -13.89
CA LEU A 129 16.36 16.21 -14.19
C LEU A 129 16.75 17.53 -14.85
N VAL A 130 17.86 18.15 -14.41
CA VAL A 130 18.40 19.37 -15.05
C VAL A 130 18.85 19.10 -16.49
N ALA A 131 19.52 17.97 -16.74
CA ALA A 131 19.91 17.56 -18.09
C ALA A 131 18.71 17.35 -19.02
N GLN A 132 17.53 17.07 -18.46
CA GLN A 132 16.26 16.92 -19.19
C GLN A 132 15.44 18.22 -19.23
N GLY A 133 16.05 19.38 -18.88
CA GLY A 133 15.46 20.69 -19.05
C GLY A 133 14.70 21.25 -17.82
N VAL A 134 14.74 20.58 -16.68
CA VAL A 134 14.13 21.13 -15.45
C VAL A 134 15.06 22.21 -14.87
N ALA A 135 14.52 23.41 -14.58
CA ALA A 135 15.30 24.49 -14.02
C ALA A 135 15.90 24.14 -12.65
N ALA A 136 17.20 24.26 -12.49
CA ALA A 136 17.92 23.88 -11.28
C ALA A 136 17.40 24.58 -9.99
N GLY A 137 16.90 25.80 -10.11
CA GLY A 137 16.33 26.57 -8.99
C GLY A 137 14.98 26.06 -8.48
N ARG A 138 14.39 25.06 -9.15
CA ARG A 138 13.19 24.35 -8.71
C ARG A 138 13.49 23.07 -7.91
N LEU A 139 14.76 22.68 -7.84
CA LEU A 139 15.21 21.40 -7.31
C LEU A 139 16.17 21.63 -6.15
N GLU A 140 15.77 21.22 -4.98
CA GLU A 140 16.59 21.15 -3.79
C GLU A 140 17.00 19.71 -3.49
N THR A 141 18.10 19.50 -2.77
CA THR A 141 18.57 18.18 -2.39
C THR A 141 18.78 18.10 -0.89
N VAL A 142 18.42 16.96 -0.30
CA VAL A 142 18.67 16.63 1.10
C VAL A 142 19.08 15.16 1.21
N SER A 143 19.98 14.86 2.14
CA SER A 143 20.33 13.48 2.47
C SER A 143 19.82 13.12 3.85
N TYR A 144 19.12 12.02 3.93
CA TYR A 144 18.76 11.37 5.19
C TYR A 144 19.69 10.19 5.48
N GLY A 145 20.57 9.82 4.55
CA GLY A 145 21.44 8.67 4.73
C GLY A 145 20.59 7.44 5.06
N LYS A 146 20.89 6.75 6.15
CA LYS A 146 20.14 5.59 6.64
C LYS A 146 19.10 5.88 7.72
N GLU A 147 18.87 7.16 8.05
CA GLU A 147 18.06 7.57 9.20
C GLU A 147 16.54 7.50 8.96
N ARG A 148 16.11 7.34 7.69
CA ARG A 148 14.69 7.24 7.31
C ARG A 148 14.41 6.01 6.45
N PRO A 149 14.54 4.80 7.01
CA PRO A 149 14.24 3.57 6.29
C PRO A 149 12.71 3.44 6.06
N ILE A 150 12.32 2.81 4.96
CA ILE A 150 10.93 2.39 4.69
C ILE A 150 10.74 0.89 4.95
N CYS A 151 11.84 0.17 5.06
CA CYS A 151 11.88 -1.25 5.40
C CYS A 151 12.97 -1.46 6.45
N THR A 152 12.66 -2.14 7.55
CA THR A 152 13.53 -2.28 8.73
C THR A 152 14.07 -3.70 8.92
N GLU A 153 13.64 -4.64 8.08
CA GLU A 153 14.18 -6.00 8.08
C GLU A 153 15.59 -6.03 7.49
N SER A 154 16.43 -6.91 7.99
CA SER A 154 17.76 -7.14 7.41
C SER A 154 17.67 -8.12 6.24
N GLY A 155 18.22 -7.73 5.09
CA GLY A 155 18.22 -8.54 3.88
C GLY A 155 18.10 -7.71 2.61
N GLU A 156 18.48 -8.27 1.48
CA GLU A 156 18.54 -7.54 0.20
C GLU A 156 17.18 -7.05 -0.25
N ASP A 157 16.11 -7.78 -0.01
CA ASP A 157 14.73 -7.38 -0.35
C ASP A 157 14.33 -6.07 0.34
N CYS A 158 14.79 -5.85 1.58
CA CYS A 158 14.54 -4.64 2.34
C CYS A 158 15.57 -3.55 2.01
N TRP A 159 16.85 -3.92 1.93
CA TRP A 159 17.92 -2.97 1.62
C TRP A 159 17.76 -2.30 0.26
N SER A 160 17.33 -3.05 -0.76
CA SER A 160 17.06 -2.50 -2.09
C SER A 160 15.99 -1.41 -2.08
N GLN A 161 14.96 -1.55 -1.26
CA GLN A 161 13.92 -0.54 -1.09
C GLN A 161 14.45 0.74 -0.41
N ASN A 162 15.37 0.59 0.53
CA ASN A 162 15.96 1.71 1.24
C ASN A 162 16.98 2.51 0.39
N ARG A 163 17.66 1.85 -0.54
CA ARG A 163 18.61 2.52 -1.47
C ARG A 163 17.85 3.27 -2.57
N ARG A 164 17.35 4.47 -2.25
CA ARG A 164 16.47 5.23 -3.14
C ARG A 164 16.75 6.73 -3.15
N GLY A 165 16.29 7.38 -4.21
CA GLY A 165 16.12 8.82 -4.31
C GLY A 165 14.65 9.14 -4.47
N VAL A 166 14.10 10.03 -3.69
CA VAL A 166 12.67 10.38 -3.68
C VAL A 166 12.49 11.84 -4.07
N SER A 167 11.68 12.09 -5.09
CA SER A 167 11.31 13.44 -5.53
C SER A 167 10.02 13.88 -4.82
N VAL A 168 10.15 14.74 -3.82
CA VAL A 168 9.03 15.22 -2.99
C VAL A 168 8.61 16.60 -3.45
N ILE A 169 7.32 16.78 -3.77
CA ILE A 169 6.77 18.12 -4.10
C ILE A 169 6.70 18.96 -2.83
N THR A 170 7.32 20.16 -2.88
CA THR A 170 7.38 21.10 -1.77
C THR A 170 6.63 22.40 -2.05
N GLY A 171 6.11 22.58 -3.26
CA GLY A 171 5.28 23.74 -3.60
C GLY A 171 4.82 23.74 -5.05
N GLY A 172 3.83 24.57 -5.36
CA GLY A 172 3.34 24.85 -6.70
C GLY A 172 2.51 23.76 -7.36
N ALA A 173 2.14 22.69 -6.64
CA ALA A 173 1.22 21.66 -7.12
C ALA A 173 -0.24 22.09 -6.98
N ASN A 174 -1.11 21.50 -7.80
CA ASN A 174 -2.56 21.66 -7.67
C ASN A 174 -3.06 20.95 -6.40
N SER A 175 -4.09 21.47 -5.78
CA SER A 175 -4.70 20.97 -4.54
C SER A 175 -6.15 20.57 -4.77
#